data_3a908e0cc50d4e6923947248b7cad848
#
_entry.id   3a908e0cc50d4e6923947248b7cad848
#
_cell.length_a   1.000
_cell.length_b   1.000
_cell.length_c   1.000
_cell.angle_alpha   90.00
_cell.angle_beta   90.00
_cell.angle_gamma   90.00
#
_symmetry.space_group_name_H-M   'P 1'
#
loop_
_entity.id
_entity.type
_entity.pdbx_description
1 polymer ?
#
loop_
_entity_poly.entity_id
_entity_poly.type
_entity_poly.pdbx_seq_one_letter_code
_entity_poly.pdbx_strand_id
1 'polypeptide(L)'
;MTATSLQMNLFLKLLLSSACVAFIAQRWSAPTFRKEDLKGARVLVTGASTGIGEQLAYHYARLGAQLVITARRGNVLEKVVSKCQELGAQRALYVSADMANPSDADLVVKQAIDELGGLDYLVLNHIGPSPYAMWNGDVNFLSYLQMAQKALPTLEESKGSIIVISSLLGKMCGPFALPYAATKFALNGFFGGLQHELAMQKSNVSITICVLGLIDTDNAMEKIKDYINMTAYPAHESAWHIIEAGATRQPESFYPWYTYYATLFRDWFPYYRDKAIQYSYTYNPEMDPKPVTTN
;
A
#
# COMPACT_ATOMS: atom_id res chain seq x y z
N MET A 1 42.74 -30.87 4.76
CA MET A 1 41.41 -30.32 5.19
C MET A 1 41.23 -30.78 6.63
N THR A 2 41.16 -29.87 7.57
CA THR A 2 41.03 -30.18 8.99
C THR A 2 39.57 -30.61 9.29
N ALA A 3 39.37 -31.48 10.30
CA ALA A 3 38.04 -31.96 10.72
C ALA A 3 37.05 -30.81 10.95
N THR A 4 37.50 -29.65 11.43
CA THR A 4 36.73 -28.43 11.62
C THR A 4 36.21 -27.84 10.31
N SER A 5 36.96 -27.88 9.21
CA SER A 5 36.48 -27.37 7.90
C SER A 5 35.42 -28.29 7.28
N LEU A 6 35.47 -29.57 7.55
CA LEU A 6 34.50 -30.57 7.09
C LEU A 6 33.16 -30.42 7.86
N GLN A 7 33.25 -30.22 9.19
CA GLN A 7 32.06 -29.97 10.04
C GLN A 7 31.39 -28.65 9.70
N MET A 8 32.16 -27.58 9.44
CA MET A 8 31.64 -26.27 9.02
C MET A 8 30.90 -26.36 7.66
N ASN A 9 31.48 -27.12 6.69
CA ASN A 9 30.83 -27.35 5.39
C ASN A 9 29.52 -28.16 5.52
N LEU A 10 29.50 -29.16 6.42
CA LEU A 10 28.28 -29.94 6.66
C LEU A 10 27.19 -29.09 7.32
N PHE A 11 27.54 -28.30 8.33
CA PHE A 11 26.61 -27.38 9.00
C PHE A 11 26.02 -26.35 8.02
N LEU A 12 26.85 -25.73 7.18
CA LEU A 12 26.38 -24.77 6.18
C LEU A 12 25.45 -25.42 5.15
N LYS A 13 25.77 -26.65 4.69
CA LYS A 13 24.88 -27.39 3.77
C LYS A 13 23.54 -27.72 4.40
N LEU A 14 23.52 -28.15 5.67
CA LEU A 14 22.28 -28.43 6.41
C LEU A 14 21.46 -27.16 6.61
N LEU A 15 22.11 -26.05 6.91
CA LEU A 15 21.44 -24.76 7.09
C LEU A 15 20.82 -24.26 5.78
N LEU A 16 21.55 -24.36 4.67
CA LEU A 16 21.05 -24.02 3.34
C LEU A 16 19.91 -24.95 2.90
N SER A 17 20.04 -26.26 3.12
CA SER A 17 18.99 -27.21 2.77
C SER A 17 17.72 -27.01 3.61
N SER A 18 17.84 -26.73 4.92
CA SER A 18 16.68 -26.43 5.77
C SER A 18 16.00 -25.12 5.38
N ALA A 19 16.79 -24.09 5.02
CA ALA A 19 16.25 -22.83 4.49
C ALA A 19 15.51 -23.04 3.17
N CYS A 20 16.06 -23.84 2.24
CA CYS A 20 15.40 -24.20 1.00
C CYS A 20 14.08 -24.96 1.22
N VAL A 21 14.08 -25.95 2.13
CA VAL A 21 12.87 -26.70 2.47
C VAL A 21 11.81 -25.80 3.10
N ALA A 22 12.21 -24.93 4.04
CA ALA A 22 11.31 -23.96 4.64
C ALA A 22 10.71 -22.99 3.59
N PHE A 23 11.54 -22.50 2.67
CA PHE A 23 11.10 -21.64 1.57
C PHE A 23 10.11 -22.36 0.64
N ILE A 24 10.39 -23.59 0.25
CA ILE A 24 9.50 -24.41 -0.59
C ILE A 24 8.17 -24.69 0.14
N ALA A 25 8.23 -25.06 1.42
CA ALA A 25 7.04 -25.31 2.23
C ALA A 25 6.17 -24.05 2.36
N GLN A 26 6.79 -22.89 2.58
CA GLN A 26 6.09 -21.60 2.64
C GLN A 26 5.45 -21.26 1.30
N ARG A 27 6.13 -21.49 0.17
CA ARG A 27 5.57 -21.28 -1.18
C ARG A 27 4.40 -22.23 -1.47
N TRP A 28 4.47 -23.48 -1.01
CA TRP A 28 3.42 -24.48 -1.24
C TRP A 28 2.19 -24.28 -0.35
N SER A 29 2.36 -23.71 0.84
CA SER A 29 1.25 -23.38 1.73
C SER A 29 0.67 -21.98 1.51
N ALA A 30 1.24 -21.18 0.60
CA ALA A 30 0.71 -19.86 0.30
C ALA A 30 -0.70 -19.97 -0.33
N PRO A 31 -1.68 -19.20 0.15
CA PRO A 31 -3.01 -19.18 -0.44
C PRO A 31 -2.94 -18.81 -1.92
N THR A 32 -3.64 -19.54 -2.76
CA THR A 32 -3.75 -19.24 -4.19
C THR A 32 -4.85 -18.21 -4.41
N PHE A 33 -4.56 -17.19 -5.20
CA PHE A 33 -5.55 -16.19 -5.59
C PHE A 33 -6.61 -16.81 -6.50
N ARG A 34 -7.87 -16.68 -6.12
CA ARG A 34 -9.03 -17.08 -6.93
C ARG A 34 -9.92 -15.87 -7.15
N LYS A 35 -10.16 -15.53 -8.41
CA LYS A 35 -10.98 -14.37 -8.81
C LYS A 35 -12.41 -14.47 -8.29
N GLU A 36 -12.91 -15.69 -8.21
CA GLU A 36 -14.27 -16.02 -7.76
C GLU A 36 -14.53 -15.60 -6.32
N ASP A 37 -13.49 -15.60 -5.48
CA ASP A 37 -13.59 -15.22 -4.06
C ASP A 37 -13.89 -13.72 -3.86
N LEU A 38 -13.67 -12.90 -4.90
CA LEU A 38 -13.95 -11.47 -4.88
C LEU A 38 -15.33 -11.11 -5.46
N LYS A 39 -16.05 -12.07 -6.03
CA LYS A 39 -17.40 -11.83 -6.54
C LYS A 39 -18.35 -11.52 -5.38
N GLY A 40 -18.97 -10.34 -5.42
CA GLY A 40 -19.85 -9.85 -4.36
C GLY A 40 -19.13 -9.32 -3.12
N ALA A 41 -17.79 -9.34 -3.08
CA ALA A 41 -17.02 -8.78 -1.98
C ALA A 41 -17.31 -7.27 -1.80
N ARG A 42 -17.47 -6.84 -0.56
CA ARG A 42 -17.79 -5.47 -0.15
C ARG A 42 -16.49 -4.71 0.09
N VAL A 43 -16.21 -3.74 -0.77
CA VAL A 43 -14.89 -3.08 -0.82
C VAL A 43 -15.03 -1.57 -0.70
N LEU A 44 -14.28 -0.98 0.24
CA LEU A 44 -14.07 0.47 0.31
C LEU A 44 -12.68 0.81 -0.21
N VAL A 45 -12.61 1.65 -1.25
CA VAL A 45 -11.34 2.13 -1.83
C VAL A 45 -11.21 3.63 -1.61
N THR A 46 -10.14 4.05 -0.93
CA THR A 46 -9.86 5.48 -0.72
C THR A 46 -8.88 6.04 -1.76
N GLY A 47 -8.98 7.34 -2.05
CA GLY A 47 -8.15 7.98 -3.06
C GLY A 47 -8.42 7.49 -4.49
N ALA A 48 -9.69 7.16 -4.80
CA ALA A 48 -10.08 6.46 -6.02
C ALA A 48 -10.40 7.37 -7.21
N SER A 49 -10.10 8.67 -7.15
CA SER A 49 -10.41 9.58 -8.27
C SER A 49 -9.40 9.51 -9.41
N THR A 50 -8.20 8.97 -9.20
CA THR A 50 -7.14 8.83 -10.21
C THR A 50 -6.11 7.77 -9.81
N GLY A 51 -5.28 7.37 -10.77
CA GLY A 51 -4.09 6.54 -10.53
C GLY A 51 -4.40 5.17 -9.97
N ILE A 52 -3.65 4.75 -8.95
CA ILE A 52 -3.77 3.40 -8.38
C ILE A 52 -5.18 3.14 -7.85
N GLY A 53 -5.79 4.11 -7.13
CA GLY A 53 -7.12 3.95 -6.53
C GLY A 53 -8.23 3.77 -7.58
N GLU A 54 -8.18 4.51 -8.68
CA GLU A 54 -9.06 4.34 -9.82
C GLU A 54 -8.92 2.95 -10.47
N GLN A 55 -7.68 2.51 -10.70
CA GLN A 55 -7.41 1.19 -11.27
C GLN A 55 -7.83 0.06 -10.32
N LEU A 56 -7.67 0.23 -9.01
CA LEU A 56 -8.21 -0.69 -8.00
C LEU A 56 -9.74 -0.83 -8.14
N ALA A 57 -10.46 0.31 -8.23
CA ALA A 57 -11.90 0.29 -8.40
C ALA A 57 -12.32 -0.46 -9.69
N TYR A 58 -11.62 -0.22 -10.80
CA TYR A 58 -11.90 -0.91 -12.06
C TYR A 58 -11.61 -2.41 -12.01
N HIS A 59 -10.54 -2.84 -11.36
CA HIS A 59 -10.24 -4.27 -11.21
C HIS A 59 -11.25 -4.98 -10.31
N TYR A 60 -11.59 -4.40 -9.14
CA TYR A 60 -12.64 -4.94 -8.28
C TYR A 60 -13.99 -5.02 -8.99
N ALA A 61 -14.33 -4.01 -9.81
CA ALA A 61 -15.54 -4.01 -10.64
C ALA A 61 -15.58 -5.20 -11.61
N ARG A 62 -14.47 -5.44 -12.35
CA ARG A 62 -14.36 -6.61 -13.26
C ARG A 62 -14.47 -7.95 -12.54
N LEU A 63 -14.15 -8.00 -11.26
CA LEU A 63 -14.28 -9.18 -10.41
C LEU A 63 -15.69 -9.33 -9.79
N GLY A 64 -16.61 -8.40 -10.13
CA GLY A 64 -17.99 -8.43 -9.64
C GLY A 64 -18.15 -8.04 -8.18
N ALA A 65 -17.26 -7.23 -7.63
CA ALA A 65 -17.36 -6.71 -6.26
C ALA A 65 -18.47 -5.65 -6.12
N GLN A 66 -18.85 -5.37 -4.87
CA GLN A 66 -19.64 -4.23 -4.46
C GLN A 66 -18.70 -3.14 -3.93
N LEU A 67 -18.81 -1.92 -4.45
CA LEU A 67 -17.81 -0.87 -4.26
C LEU A 67 -18.43 0.36 -3.61
N VAL A 68 -17.74 0.89 -2.60
CA VAL A 68 -17.78 2.30 -2.24
C VAL A 68 -16.40 2.90 -2.48
N ILE A 69 -16.33 3.98 -3.23
CA ILE A 69 -15.08 4.68 -3.52
C ILE A 69 -15.12 6.09 -2.95
N THR A 70 -13.97 6.61 -2.50
CA THR A 70 -13.91 7.95 -1.95
C THR A 70 -12.70 8.74 -2.42
N ALA A 71 -12.92 10.03 -2.62
CA ALA A 71 -11.91 11.07 -2.83
C ALA A 71 -12.60 12.44 -2.71
N ARG A 72 -11.83 13.54 -2.83
CA ARG A 72 -12.36 14.92 -2.73
C ARG A 72 -13.21 15.34 -3.94
N ARG A 73 -12.89 14.86 -5.15
CA ARG A 73 -13.50 15.30 -6.41
C ARG A 73 -14.71 14.44 -6.77
N GLY A 74 -15.91 14.84 -6.30
CA GLY A 74 -17.16 14.10 -6.52
C GLY A 74 -17.50 13.91 -8.01
N ASN A 75 -17.33 14.93 -8.84
CA ASN A 75 -17.57 14.86 -10.29
C ASN A 75 -16.65 13.87 -11.03
N VAL A 76 -15.46 13.61 -10.51
CA VAL A 76 -14.55 12.57 -11.05
C VAL A 76 -14.99 11.21 -10.56
N LEU A 77 -15.33 11.08 -9.27
CA LEU A 77 -15.81 9.83 -8.69
C LEU A 77 -17.08 9.31 -9.37
N GLU A 78 -17.98 10.20 -9.76
CA GLU A 78 -19.19 9.84 -10.51
C GLU A 78 -18.85 9.12 -11.83
N LYS A 79 -17.85 9.62 -12.57
CA LYS A 79 -17.36 8.98 -13.79
C LYS A 79 -16.72 7.61 -13.50
N VAL A 80 -15.94 7.52 -12.42
CA VAL A 80 -15.32 6.26 -12.00
C VAL A 80 -16.38 5.23 -11.62
N VAL A 81 -17.43 5.64 -10.87
CA VAL A 81 -18.57 4.77 -10.51
C VAL A 81 -19.29 4.27 -11.76
N SER A 82 -19.64 5.19 -12.70
CA SER A 82 -20.28 4.81 -13.96
C SER A 82 -19.45 3.76 -14.71
N LYS A 83 -18.12 3.96 -14.76
CA LYS A 83 -17.21 3.01 -15.38
C LYS A 83 -17.14 1.67 -14.64
N CYS A 84 -17.18 1.67 -13.30
CA CYS A 84 -17.24 0.45 -12.51
C CYS A 84 -18.52 -0.36 -12.80
N GLN A 85 -19.66 0.31 -12.98
CA GLN A 85 -20.92 -0.35 -13.36
C GLN A 85 -20.82 -1.01 -14.72
N GLU A 86 -20.27 -0.31 -15.73
CA GLU A 86 -20.02 -0.87 -17.08
C GLU A 86 -19.08 -2.08 -17.02
N LEU A 87 -18.09 -2.08 -16.10
CA LEU A 87 -17.12 -3.15 -15.96
C LEU A 87 -17.63 -4.37 -15.20
N GLY A 88 -18.84 -4.31 -14.64
CA GLY A 88 -19.51 -5.45 -14.01
C GLY A 88 -19.54 -5.45 -12.49
N ALA A 89 -19.30 -4.31 -11.84
CA ALA A 89 -19.55 -4.18 -10.40
C ALA A 89 -20.99 -4.53 -10.07
N GLN A 90 -21.23 -5.33 -9.03
CA GLN A 90 -22.60 -5.64 -8.59
C GLN A 90 -23.28 -4.39 -8.00
N ARG A 91 -22.50 -3.53 -7.38
CA ARG A 91 -22.89 -2.21 -6.87
C ARG A 91 -21.68 -1.31 -6.90
N ALA A 92 -21.84 -0.05 -7.27
CA ALA A 92 -20.78 0.95 -7.20
C ALA A 92 -21.38 2.29 -6.77
N LEU A 93 -20.82 2.85 -5.70
CA LEU A 93 -21.22 4.10 -5.08
C LEU A 93 -19.98 4.94 -4.77
N TYR A 94 -20.18 6.25 -4.55
CA TYR A 94 -19.08 7.08 -4.07
C TYR A 94 -19.50 7.98 -2.90
N VAL A 95 -18.51 8.35 -2.10
CA VAL A 95 -18.63 9.37 -1.04
C VAL A 95 -17.54 10.42 -1.30
N SER A 96 -17.95 11.66 -1.55
CA SER A 96 -16.99 12.76 -1.66
C SER A 96 -16.57 13.22 -0.28
N ALA A 97 -15.29 13.14 0.05
CA ALA A 97 -14.77 13.41 1.38
C ALA A 97 -13.31 13.88 1.35
N ASP A 98 -12.90 14.68 2.32
CA ASP A 98 -11.50 15.08 2.51
C ASP A 98 -10.91 14.40 3.75
N MET A 99 -9.94 13.53 3.54
CA MET A 99 -9.27 12.79 4.61
C MET A 99 -8.41 13.67 5.53
N ALA A 100 -8.29 14.97 5.25
CA ALA A 100 -7.77 15.95 6.20
C ALA A 100 -8.76 16.27 7.32
N ASN A 101 -10.04 15.98 7.11
CA ASN A 101 -11.10 16.18 8.09
C ASN A 101 -11.41 14.85 8.80
N PRO A 102 -11.15 14.72 10.10
CA PRO A 102 -11.43 13.50 10.85
C PRO A 102 -12.89 13.03 10.77
N SER A 103 -13.85 13.96 10.77
CA SER A 103 -15.28 13.61 10.65
C SER A 103 -15.62 12.94 9.31
N ASP A 104 -14.92 13.32 8.23
CA ASP A 104 -15.13 12.73 6.91
C ASP A 104 -14.60 11.28 6.85
N ALA A 105 -13.47 11.00 7.50
CA ALA A 105 -12.92 9.64 7.57
C ALA A 105 -13.89 8.65 8.24
N ASP A 106 -14.51 9.07 9.37
CA ASP A 106 -15.53 8.28 10.07
C ASP A 106 -16.81 8.13 9.22
N LEU A 107 -17.25 9.22 8.60
CA LEU A 107 -18.45 9.24 7.76
C LEU A 107 -18.32 8.27 6.58
N VAL A 108 -17.20 8.27 5.89
CA VAL A 108 -16.95 7.39 4.73
C VAL A 108 -17.03 5.92 5.12
N VAL A 109 -16.39 5.52 6.21
CA VAL A 109 -16.45 4.12 6.68
C VAL A 109 -17.86 3.75 7.09
N LYS A 110 -18.55 4.64 7.84
CA LYS A 110 -19.93 4.39 8.24
C LYS A 110 -20.86 4.24 7.04
N GLN A 111 -20.80 5.15 6.08
CA GLN A 111 -21.62 5.07 4.87
C GLN A 111 -21.32 3.82 4.05
N ALA A 112 -20.05 3.43 3.92
CA ALA A 112 -19.69 2.20 3.22
C ALA A 112 -20.30 0.96 3.90
N ILE A 113 -20.26 0.89 5.24
CA ILE A 113 -20.86 -0.20 6.01
C ILE A 113 -22.39 -0.21 5.83
N ASP A 114 -23.03 0.93 5.97
CA ASP A 114 -24.49 1.07 5.86
C ASP A 114 -24.99 0.69 4.45
N GLU A 115 -24.28 1.12 3.41
CA GLU A 115 -24.67 0.89 2.01
C GLU A 115 -24.36 -0.53 1.53
N LEU A 116 -23.29 -1.14 1.99
CA LEU A 116 -22.88 -2.48 1.56
C LEU A 116 -23.33 -3.60 2.52
N GLY A 117 -23.85 -3.23 3.70
CA GLY A 117 -24.19 -4.18 4.74
C GLY A 117 -22.97 -4.82 5.43
N GLY A 118 -21.86 -4.11 5.47
CA GLY A 118 -20.58 -4.51 6.05
C GLY A 118 -19.41 -4.28 5.11
N LEU A 119 -18.19 -4.69 5.51
CA LEU A 119 -16.99 -4.62 4.69
C LEU A 119 -16.21 -5.93 4.72
N ASP A 120 -15.69 -6.33 3.57
CA ASP A 120 -14.74 -7.43 3.43
C ASP A 120 -13.32 -6.91 3.17
N TYR A 121 -13.19 -5.76 2.48
CA TYR A 121 -11.91 -5.13 2.20
C TYR A 121 -11.96 -3.62 2.45
N LEU A 122 -11.02 -3.13 3.25
CA LEU A 122 -10.71 -1.70 3.39
C LEU A 122 -9.38 -1.40 2.71
N VAL A 123 -9.39 -0.63 1.61
CA VAL A 123 -8.18 -0.26 0.86
C VAL A 123 -7.82 1.20 1.15
N LEU A 124 -6.77 1.39 1.94
CA LEU A 124 -6.24 2.69 2.35
C LEU A 124 -5.15 3.13 1.36
N ASN A 125 -5.53 3.97 0.39
CA ASN A 125 -4.68 4.40 -0.73
C ASN A 125 -4.54 5.92 -0.86
N HIS A 126 -5.38 6.72 -0.20
CA HIS A 126 -5.35 8.16 -0.35
C HIS A 126 -4.03 8.80 0.13
N ILE A 127 -3.66 9.93 -0.47
CA ILE A 127 -2.49 10.72 -0.08
C ILE A 127 -2.84 12.22 -0.07
N GLY A 128 -2.09 12.98 0.72
CA GLY A 128 -2.19 14.43 0.77
C GLY A 128 -1.72 15.11 -0.53
N PRO A 129 -1.99 16.42 -0.65
CA PRO A 129 -1.84 17.15 -1.91
C PRO A 129 -0.40 17.30 -2.39
N SER A 130 0.60 17.22 -1.52
CA SER A 130 2.00 17.37 -1.92
C SER A 130 2.96 16.54 -1.05
N PRO A 131 3.90 15.81 -1.65
CA PRO A 131 4.98 15.16 -0.92
C PRO A 131 5.98 16.18 -0.31
N TYR A 132 5.98 17.41 -0.79
CA TYR A 132 6.86 18.50 -0.36
C TYR A 132 6.24 19.39 0.73
N ALA A 133 4.95 19.22 1.05
CA ALA A 133 4.32 19.96 2.16
C ALA A 133 4.99 19.56 3.49
N MET A 134 5.25 20.56 4.34
CA MET A 134 5.99 20.37 5.60
C MET A 134 5.36 19.31 6.51
N TRP A 135 4.03 19.08 6.43
CA TRP A 135 3.35 18.04 7.19
C TRP A 135 2.03 17.61 6.51
N ASN A 136 1.95 16.33 6.16
CA ASN A 136 0.72 15.68 5.68
C ASN A 136 0.34 14.47 6.56
N GLY A 137 0.74 14.50 7.83
CA GLY A 137 0.54 13.40 8.77
C GLY A 137 -0.93 13.09 8.99
N ASP A 138 -1.78 14.10 9.01
CA ASP A 138 -3.23 13.94 9.21
C ASP A 138 -3.85 13.09 8.08
N VAL A 139 -3.54 13.41 6.82
CA VAL A 139 -4.05 12.68 5.66
C VAL A 139 -3.34 11.35 5.44
N ASN A 140 -2.00 11.33 5.50
CA ASN A 140 -1.23 10.17 5.08
C ASN A 140 -1.05 9.12 6.18
N PHE A 141 -1.39 9.43 7.42
CA PHE A 141 -1.21 8.55 8.57
C PHE A 141 -2.41 8.52 9.50
N LEU A 142 -2.80 9.63 10.15
CA LEU A 142 -3.84 9.61 11.17
C LEU A 142 -5.21 9.17 10.62
N SER A 143 -5.59 9.62 9.44
CA SER A 143 -6.84 9.18 8.83
C SER A 143 -6.87 7.69 8.49
N TYR A 144 -5.72 7.09 8.14
CA TYR A 144 -5.60 5.63 7.94
C TYR A 144 -5.90 4.87 9.23
N LEU A 145 -5.35 5.34 10.36
CA LEU A 145 -5.59 4.73 11.67
C LEU A 145 -7.06 4.85 12.06
N GLN A 146 -7.63 6.02 11.90
CA GLN A 146 -9.02 6.30 12.21
C GLN A 146 -9.98 5.42 11.38
N MET A 147 -9.78 5.35 10.07
CA MET A 147 -10.57 4.50 9.20
C MET A 147 -10.43 3.01 9.54
N ALA A 148 -9.20 2.55 9.83
CA ALA A 148 -8.95 1.17 10.24
C ALA A 148 -9.65 0.85 11.56
N GLN A 149 -9.53 1.71 12.57
CA GLN A 149 -10.21 1.56 13.86
C GLN A 149 -11.73 1.48 13.69
N LYS A 150 -12.30 2.34 12.84
CA LYS A 150 -13.75 2.38 12.59
C LYS A 150 -14.27 1.16 11.83
N ALA A 151 -13.45 0.61 10.91
CA ALA A 151 -13.82 -0.55 10.10
C ALA A 151 -13.56 -1.90 10.81
N LEU A 152 -12.69 -1.92 11.83
CA LEU A 152 -12.25 -3.17 12.46
C LEU A 152 -13.41 -4.05 12.94
N PRO A 153 -14.48 -3.55 13.61
CA PRO A 153 -15.58 -4.41 14.06
C PRO A 153 -16.28 -5.17 12.92
N THR A 154 -16.60 -4.49 11.81
CA THR A 154 -17.23 -5.15 10.66
C THR A 154 -16.28 -6.09 9.92
N LEU A 155 -14.96 -5.79 9.90
CA LEU A 155 -13.95 -6.68 9.34
C LEU A 155 -13.73 -7.92 10.21
N GLU A 156 -13.90 -7.83 11.53
CA GLU A 156 -13.90 -9.00 12.42
C GLU A 156 -15.06 -9.94 12.09
N GLU A 157 -16.27 -9.41 11.92
CA GLU A 157 -17.46 -10.20 11.56
C GLU A 157 -17.29 -10.91 10.22
N SER A 158 -16.76 -10.21 9.22
CA SER A 158 -16.56 -10.73 7.87
C SER A 158 -15.28 -11.54 7.68
N LYS A 159 -14.40 -11.56 8.69
CA LYS A 159 -13.01 -12.07 8.57
C LYS A 159 -12.27 -11.38 7.43
N GLY A 160 -12.46 -10.07 7.32
CA GLY A 160 -12.02 -9.24 6.22
C GLY A 160 -10.53 -8.90 6.22
N SER A 161 -10.18 -7.92 5.40
CA SER A 161 -8.79 -7.51 5.17
C SER A 161 -8.64 -6.00 5.11
N ILE A 162 -7.57 -5.48 5.71
CA ILE A 162 -7.11 -4.09 5.55
C ILE A 162 -5.91 -4.11 4.60
N ILE A 163 -5.97 -3.34 3.52
CA ILE A 163 -4.89 -3.20 2.54
C ILE A 163 -4.34 -1.77 2.66
N VAL A 164 -3.07 -1.66 3.03
CA VAL A 164 -2.40 -0.37 3.29
C VAL A 164 -1.41 -0.07 2.20
N ILE A 165 -1.63 1.00 1.45
CA ILE A 165 -0.71 1.40 0.39
C ILE A 165 0.44 2.21 1.00
N SER A 166 1.58 1.55 1.10
CA SER A 166 2.84 2.13 1.54
C SER A 166 3.76 2.41 0.34
N SER A 167 5.03 2.60 0.58
CA SER A 167 6.04 2.92 -0.43
C SER A 167 7.39 2.34 -0.05
N LEU A 168 8.28 2.16 -1.02
CA LEU A 168 9.70 1.93 -0.75
C LEU A 168 10.30 3.04 0.12
N LEU A 169 9.77 4.28 0.00
CA LEU A 169 10.12 5.39 0.89
C LEU A 169 9.62 5.22 2.33
N GLY A 170 8.84 4.20 2.63
CA GLY A 170 8.50 3.77 3.99
C GLY A 170 9.44 2.69 4.56
N LYS A 171 10.39 2.22 3.75
CA LYS A 171 11.42 1.25 4.13
C LYS A 171 12.83 1.84 4.08
N MET A 172 13.05 2.83 3.21
CA MET A 172 14.32 3.58 3.11
C MET A 172 14.03 5.03 2.75
N CYS A 173 14.85 5.96 3.26
CA CYS A 173 14.68 7.38 3.01
C CYS A 173 15.17 7.74 1.61
N GLY A 174 14.50 8.70 0.96
CA GLY A 174 14.94 9.34 -0.27
C GLY A 174 14.97 10.86 -0.10
N PRO A 175 15.81 11.59 -0.85
CA PRO A 175 15.82 13.05 -0.81
C PRO A 175 14.51 13.64 -1.34
N PHE A 176 14.23 14.89 -1.00
CA PHE A 176 13.12 15.72 -1.48
C PHE A 176 11.70 15.25 -1.11
N ALA A 177 11.54 14.13 -0.41
CA ALA A 177 10.24 13.57 -0.03
C ALA A 177 10.17 13.23 1.48
N LEU A 178 10.87 13.99 2.33
CA LEU A 178 11.03 13.68 3.75
C LEU A 178 9.70 13.55 4.52
N PRO A 179 8.74 14.51 4.42
CA PRO A 179 7.47 14.38 5.13
C PRO A 179 6.65 13.17 4.64
N TYR A 180 6.66 12.91 3.34
CA TYR A 180 6.01 11.73 2.76
C TYR A 180 6.65 10.43 3.26
N ALA A 181 7.98 10.34 3.22
CA ALA A 181 8.71 9.18 3.71
C ALA A 181 8.40 8.93 5.20
N ALA A 182 8.42 9.96 6.04
CA ALA A 182 8.10 9.86 7.46
C ALA A 182 6.69 9.26 7.68
N THR A 183 5.67 9.71 6.93
CA THR A 183 4.33 9.14 7.04
C THR A 183 4.26 7.68 6.60
N LYS A 184 5.01 7.29 5.55
CA LYS A 184 5.05 5.90 5.08
C LYS A 184 5.83 4.98 6.03
N PHE A 185 6.89 5.46 6.71
CA PHE A 185 7.53 4.74 7.80
C PHE A 185 6.56 4.54 8.98
N ALA A 186 5.81 5.58 9.35
CA ALA A 186 4.80 5.49 10.40
C ALA A 186 3.72 4.45 10.09
N LEU A 187 3.22 4.39 8.84
CA LEU A 187 2.27 3.36 8.40
C LEU A 187 2.86 1.95 8.54
N ASN A 188 4.09 1.71 8.09
CA ASN A 188 4.73 0.41 8.22
C ASN A 188 4.90 -0.01 9.69
N GLY A 189 5.30 0.93 10.57
CA GLY A 189 5.45 0.65 11.99
C GLY A 189 4.12 0.33 12.66
N PHE A 190 3.10 1.17 12.45
CA PHE A 190 1.81 1.00 13.07
C PHE A 190 1.10 -0.28 12.60
N PHE A 191 0.92 -0.44 11.29
CA PHE A 191 0.17 -1.59 10.76
C PHE A 191 0.95 -2.90 10.90
N GLY A 192 2.29 -2.87 10.89
CA GLY A 192 3.11 -4.03 11.23
C GLY A 192 2.95 -4.44 12.69
N GLY A 193 2.89 -3.48 13.62
CA GLY A 193 2.56 -3.76 15.04
C GLY A 193 1.15 -4.33 15.19
N LEU A 194 0.17 -3.71 14.54
CA LEU A 194 -1.23 -4.15 14.60
C LEU A 194 -1.43 -5.58 14.03
N GLN A 195 -0.66 -6.00 13.01
CA GLN A 195 -0.65 -7.40 12.55
C GLN A 195 -0.34 -8.37 13.68
N HIS A 196 0.67 -8.06 14.50
CA HIS A 196 1.05 -8.90 15.63
C HIS A 196 -0.01 -8.91 16.73
N GLU A 197 -0.61 -7.75 17.05
CA GLU A 197 -1.67 -7.66 18.05
C GLU A 197 -2.91 -8.47 17.64
N LEU A 198 -3.37 -8.34 16.39
CA LEU A 198 -4.48 -9.14 15.87
C LEU A 198 -4.17 -10.65 15.89
N ALA A 199 -2.95 -11.05 15.52
CA ALA A 199 -2.52 -12.44 15.59
C ALA A 199 -2.53 -12.97 17.03
N MET A 200 -2.05 -12.19 18.01
CA MET A 200 -2.08 -12.56 19.44
C MET A 200 -3.51 -12.67 19.98
N GLN A 201 -4.44 -11.85 19.50
CA GLN A 201 -5.86 -11.88 19.81
C GLN A 201 -6.60 -13.01 19.07
N LYS A 202 -5.92 -13.75 18.17
CA LYS A 202 -6.51 -14.77 17.29
C LYS A 202 -7.61 -14.21 16.38
N SER A 203 -7.52 -12.94 16.04
CA SER A 203 -8.38 -12.31 15.05
C SER A 203 -8.19 -12.95 13.68
N ASN A 204 -9.29 -13.02 12.92
CA ASN A 204 -9.25 -13.46 11.53
C ASN A 204 -9.10 -12.29 10.54
N VAL A 205 -8.96 -11.06 11.01
CA VAL A 205 -8.66 -9.89 10.15
C VAL A 205 -7.23 -9.96 9.69
N SER A 206 -7.00 -9.80 8.38
CA SER A 206 -5.65 -9.69 7.84
C SER A 206 -5.30 -8.23 7.52
N ILE A 207 -4.02 -7.91 7.62
CA ILE A 207 -3.48 -6.63 7.15
C ILE A 207 -2.43 -6.94 6.11
N THR A 208 -2.52 -6.29 4.95
CA THR A 208 -1.52 -6.36 3.88
C THR A 208 -0.89 -4.99 3.68
N ILE A 209 0.41 -4.87 3.91
CA ILE A 209 1.16 -3.64 3.65
C ILE A 209 1.81 -3.74 2.27
N CYS A 210 1.35 -2.92 1.32
CA CYS A 210 1.86 -2.91 -0.04
C CYS A 210 2.99 -1.88 -0.18
N VAL A 211 4.21 -2.33 -0.32
CA VAL A 211 5.42 -1.53 -0.50
C VAL A 211 5.63 -1.27 -1.98
N LEU A 212 5.21 -0.10 -2.45
CA LEU A 212 5.28 0.26 -3.85
C LEU A 212 6.54 1.06 -4.19
N GLY A 213 7.11 0.81 -5.36
CA GLY A 213 8.11 1.66 -5.99
C GLY A 213 7.48 2.87 -6.67
N LEU A 214 8.13 3.36 -7.73
CA LEU A 214 7.60 4.44 -8.54
C LEU A 214 6.51 3.89 -9.48
N ILE A 215 5.29 4.41 -9.32
CA ILE A 215 4.13 4.04 -10.13
C ILE A 215 3.73 5.21 -11.02
N ASP A 216 3.50 4.92 -12.29
CA ASP A 216 3.05 5.87 -13.30
C ASP A 216 1.62 6.31 -13.03
N THR A 217 1.51 7.43 -12.33
CA THR A 217 0.25 8.14 -12.07
C THR A 217 0.46 9.61 -12.37
N ASP A 218 -0.54 10.29 -12.93
CA ASP A 218 -0.46 11.71 -13.27
C ASP A 218 0.09 12.55 -12.11
N ASN A 219 -0.44 12.30 -10.91
CA ASN A 219 -0.04 13.04 -9.70
C ASN A 219 1.43 12.79 -9.30
N ALA A 220 1.95 11.59 -9.49
CA ALA A 220 3.35 11.28 -9.21
C ALA A 220 4.24 11.88 -10.30
N MET A 221 3.92 11.64 -11.57
CA MET A 221 4.74 12.09 -12.70
C MET A 221 4.85 13.61 -12.77
N GLU A 222 3.76 14.34 -12.50
CA GLU A 222 3.79 15.80 -12.45
C GLU A 222 4.75 16.35 -11.40
N LYS A 223 4.85 15.68 -10.24
CA LYS A 223 5.60 16.17 -9.08
C LYS A 223 7.08 15.78 -9.05
N ILE A 224 7.44 14.68 -9.72
CA ILE A 224 8.77 14.07 -9.53
C ILE A 224 9.60 13.95 -10.80
N LYS A 225 9.03 14.23 -12.00
CA LYS A 225 9.69 14.04 -13.29
C LYS A 225 11.06 14.73 -13.40
N ASP A 226 11.24 15.87 -12.70
CA ASP A 226 12.46 16.67 -12.77
C ASP A 226 13.49 16.29 -11.68
N TYR A 227 13.13 15.36 -10.77
CA TYR A 227 13.96 14.97 -9.62
C TYR A 227 14.40 13.52 -9.63
N ILE A 228 13.67 12.64 -10.32
CA ILE A 228 13.86 11.19 -10.20
C ILE A 228 14.22 10.57 -11.54
N ASN A 229 15.36 9.86 -11.56
CA ASN A 229 15.87 9.10 -12.71
C ASN A 229 15.52 7.61 -12.57
N MET A 230 14.24 7.29 -12.38
CA MET A 230 13.77 5.92 -12.24
C MET A 230 12.63 5.63 -13.20
N THR A 231 12.54 4.39 -13.67
CA THR A 231 11.41 3.93 -14.47
C THR A 231 10.16 3.80 -13.60
N ALA A 232 9.07 4.44 -14.01
CA ALA A 232 7.77 4.28 -13.41
C ALA A 232 7.06 3.03 -13.96
N TYR A 233 6.30 2.35 -13.11
CA TYR A 233 5.57 1.13 -13.46
C TYR A 233 4.07 1.42 -13.58
N PRO A 234 3.33 0.67 -14.45
CA PRO A 234 1.93 0.95 -14.74
C PRO A 234 1.02 0.85 -13.51
N ALA A 235 0.12 1.83 -13.34
CA ALA A 235 -0.82 1.85 -12.22
C ALA A 235 -1.79 0.66 -12.23
N HIS A 236 -2.21 0.18 -13.42
CA HIS A 236 -3.13 -0.96 -13.53
C HIS A 236 -2.50 -2.28 -13.08
N GLU A 237 -1.21 -2.51 -13.38
CA GLU A 237 -0.48 -3.69 -12.92
C GLU A 237 -0.26 -3.64 -11.40
N SER A 238 0.10 -2.45 -10.89
CA SER A 238 0.23 -2.21 -9.46
C SER A 238 -1.08 -2.51 -8.72
N ALA A 239 -2.20 -2.01 -9.24
CA ALA A 239 -3.53 -2.27 -8.67
C ALA A 239 -3.89 -3.76 -8.65
N TRP A 240 -3.58 -4.48 -9.73
CA TRP A 240 -3.79 -5.93 -9.77
C TRP A 240 -2.98 -6.67 -8.71
N HIS A 241 -1.68 -6.33 -8.60
CA HIS A 241 -0.79 -6.91 -7.59
C HIS A 241 -1.26 -6.65 -6.15
N ILE A 242 -1.77 -5.44 -5.88
CA ILE A 242 -2.34 -5.07 -4.58
C ILE A 242 -3.56 -5.95 -4.26
N ILE A 243 -4.47 -6.15 -5.21
CA ILE A 243 -5.66 -6.98 -5.03
C ILE A 243 -5.28 -8.43 -4.75
N GLU A 244 -4.36 -8.98 -5.54
CA GLU A 244 -3.85 -10.34 -5.35
C GLU A 244 -3.21 -10.52 -3.98
N ALA A 245 -2.36 -9.58 -3.56
CA ALA A 245 -1.72 -9.61 -2.25
C ALA A 245 -2.73 -9.56 -1.09
N GLY A 246 -3.71 -8.66 -1.18
CA GLY A 246 -4.78 -8.54 -0.17
C GLY A 246 -5.68 -9.77 -0.10
N ALA A 247 -6.10 -10.31 -1.26
CA ALA A 247 -6.95 -11.50 -1.34
C ALA A 247 -6.23 -12.77 -0.83
N THR A 248 -4.91 -12.84 -1.03
CA THR A 248 -4.07 -13.94 -0.50
C THR A 248 -3.55 -13.67 0.91
N ARG A 249 -3.96 -12.58 1.53
CA ARG A 249 -3.63 -12.20 2.92
C ARG A 249 -2.12 -12.14 3.20
N GLN A 250 -1.33 -11.70 2.22
CA GLN A 250 0.10 -11.52 2.41
C GLN A 250 0.35 -10.42 3.44
N PRO A 251 1.19 -10.62 4.47
CA PRO A 251 1.46 -9.59 5.46
C PRO A 251 2.18 -8.38 4.86
N GLU A 252 3.10 -8.62 3.93
CA GLU A 252 3.76 -7.59 3.13
C GLU A 252 3.79 -8.00 1.67
N SER A 253 3.66 -7.02 0.78
CA SER A 253 3.73 -7.20 -0.66
C SER A 253 4.61 -6.13 -1.28
N PHE A 254 5.37 -6.48 -2.31
CA PHE A 254 6.40 -5.63 -2.92
C PHE A 254 6.19 -5.54 -4.42
N TYR A 255 5.97 -4.32 -4.92
CA TYR A 255 5.81 -4.08 -6.36
C TYR A 255 6.44 -2.73 -6.75
N PRO A 256 7.25 -2.67 -7.81
CA PRO A 256 7.80 -3.79 -8.62
C PRO A 256 8.81 -4.65 -7.83
N TRP A 257 9.25 -5.73 -8.47
CA TRP A 257 10.14 -6.75 -7.88
C TRP A 257 11.38 -6.19 -7.16
N TYR A 258 11.97 -5.11 -7.67
CA TYR A 258 13.19 -4.51 -7.09
C TYR A 258 12.96 -3.92 -5.68
N THR A 259 11.72 -3.56 -5.32
CA THR A 259 11.41 -3.01 -3.99
C THR A 259 11.65 -4.03 -2.88
N TYR A 260 11.41 -5.32 -3.18
CA TYR A 260 11.74 -6.41 -2.27
C TYR A 260 13.23 -6.51 -2.02
N TYR A 261 14.04 -6.58 -3.08
CA TYR A 261 15.48 -6.70 -2.94
C TYR A 261 16.11 -5.44 -2.32
N ALA A 262 15.65 -4.26 -2.69
CA ALA A 262 16.10 -3.02 -2.07
C ALA A 262 15.85 -3.01 -0.55
N THR A 263 14.69 -3.51 -0.11
CA THR A 263 14.36 -3.64 1.31
C THR A 263 15.22 -4.72 1.99
N LEU A 264 15.40 -5.88 1.34
CA LEU A 264 16.16 -7.01 1.88
C LEU A 264 17.63 -6.66 2.12
N PHE A 265 18.26 -5.97 1.17
CA PHE A 265 19.68 -5.63 1.23
C PHE A 265 19.97 -4.26 1.84
N ARG A 266 18.94 -3.53 2.27
CA ARG A 266 19.03 -2.17 2.80
C ARG A 266 20.14 -1.97 3.83
N ASP A 267 20.26 -2.88 4.78
CA ASP A 267 21.16 -2.74 5.93
C ASP A 267 22.47 -3.52 5.78
N TRP A 268 22.58 -4.36 4.72
CA TRP A 268 23.78 -5.15 4.47
C TRP A 268 24.89 -4.35 3.77
N PHE A 269 24.49 -3.39 2.91
CA PHE A 269 25.42 -2.61 2.10
C PHE A 269 25.07 -1.12 2.14
N PRO A 270 25.13 -0.45 3.31
CA PRO A 270 24.64 0.94 3.47
C PRO A 270 25.35 1.92 2.54
N TYR A 271 26.65 1.79 2.32
CA TYR A 271 27.39 2.67 1.40
C TYR A 271 26.85 2.59 -0.04
N TYR A 272 26.64 1.38 -0.56
CA TYR A 272 26.12 1.20 -1.94
C TYR A 272 24.64 1.59 -2.03
N ARG A 273 23.86 1.32 -1.01
CA ARG A 273 22.48 1.81 -0.89
C ARG A 273 22.43 3.32 -1.03
N ASP A 274 23.24 4.05 -0.24
CA ASP A 274 23.21 5.51 -0.23
C ASP A 274 23.69 6.09 -1.57
N LYS A 275 24.67 5.45 -2.22
CA LYS A 275 25.08 5.81 -3.57
C LYS A 275 23.99 5.56 -4.60
N ALA A 276 23.30 4.43 -4.54
CA ALA A 276 22.18 4.12 -5.44
C ALA A 276 21.03 5.12 -5.26
N ILE A 277 20.69 5.48 -4.02
CA ILE A 277 19.70 6.51 -3.72
C ILE A 277 20.14 7.86 -4.34
N GLN A 278 21.36 8.32 -4.04
CA GLN A 278 21.86 9.59 -4.55
C GLN A 278 21.86 9.65 -6.09
N TYR A 279 22.23 8.55 -6.76
CA TYR A 279 22.22 8.45 -8.22
C TYR A 279 20.80 8.47 -8.81
N SER A 280 19.82 7.99 -8.08
CA SER A 280 18.42 7.95 -8.53
C SER A 280 17.71 9.31 -8.47
N TYR A 281 18.37 10.33 -7.91
CA TYR A 281 17.80 11.67 -7.77
C TYR A 281 18.71 12.73 -8.39
N THR A 282 18.10 13.76 -8.97
CA THR A 282 18.79 14.93 -9.51
C THR A 282 18.55 16.11 -8.58
N TYR A 283 19.63 16.73 -8.10
CA TYR A 283 19.54 17.98 -7.34
C TYR A 283 19.47 19.18 -8.30
N ASN A 284 18.41 19.96 -8.19
CA ASN A 284 18.26 21.21 -8.93
C ASN A 284 18.15 22.38 -7.94
N PRO A 285 19.20 23.24 -7.82
CA PRO A 285 19.20 24.36 -6.87
C PRO A 285 18.12 25.41 -7.10
N GLU A 286 17.58 25.52 -8.33
CA GLU A 286 16.53 26.49 -8.67
C GLU A 286 15.16 26.12 -8.10
N MET A 287 14.99 24.84 -7.75
CA MET A 287 13.74 24.29 -7.22
C MET A 287 13.76 24.16 -5.69
N ASP A 288 14.88 24.46 -5.05
CA ASP A 288 14.96 24.48 -3.59
C ASP A 288 14.07 25.62 -3.05
N PRO A 289 13.09 25.34 -2.17
CA PRO A 289 12.29 26.40 -1.56
C PRO A 289 13.26 27.34 -0.84
N LYS A 290 13.36 28.56 -1.33
CA LYS A 290 14.19 29.60 -0.69
C LYS A 290 13.86 29.60 0.82
N PRO A 291 14.86 29.63 1.69
CA PRO A 291 14.60 29.70 3.11
C PRO A 291 13.64 30.87 3.37
N VAL A 292 12.54 30.58 4.08
CA VAL A 292 11.62 31.62 4.51
C VAL A 292 12.42 32.59 5.36
N THR A 293 12.81 33.72 4.78
CA THR A 293 13.39 34.82 5.52
C THR A 293 12.28 35.34 6.43
N THR A 294 12.32 34.97 7.69
CA THR A 294 11.55 35.61 8.74
C THR A 294 12.06 37.05 8.87
N ASN A 295 11.35 37.99 8.28
CA ASN A 295 11.47 39.40 8.62
C ASN A 295 10.73 39.65 9.93
#